data_9412af3f427445004d13afef747c85f9
#
_entry.id   9412af3f427445004d13afef747c85f9
#
_cell.length_a   1.000
_cell.length_b   1.000
_cell.length_c   1.000
_cell.angle_alpha   90.00
_cell.angle_beta   90.00
_cell.angle_gamma   90.00
#
_symmetry.space_group_name_H-M   'P 1'
#
loop_
_entity.id
_entity.type
_entity.pdbx_description
1 polymer ?
#
loop_
_entity_poly.entity_id
_entity_poly.type
_entity_poly.pdbx_seq_one_letter_code
_entity_poly.pdbx_strand_id
1 'polypeptide(L)'
;MELLFTNCTILPMTAEKEPRTFTGAVGVADRRLALVSDDPRRIEAFRREHPGVREIDGTGKVLMPGLINTHCHVAMTLQRGYADDIALMKWLHEYIWPFEAQQTPDEIVLGAEMGIVEMLLGGVTTFVDMYWHENRIAEAVRRLGIRAMLGASYLDTSWEAFADDVERMIATTGDCDRIRFCLLYTSPSPRDRSLSR
;
A
#
# COMPACT_ATOMS: atom_id res chain seq x y z
N MET A 1 -16.20 13.39 2.71
CA MET A 1 -17.25 12.34 2.77
C MET A 1 -17.18 11.71 4.15
N GLU A 2 -18.30 11.67 4.83
CA GLU A 2 -18.44 11.11 6.17
C GLU A 2 -19.16 9.77 6.09
N LEU A 3 -18.68 8.79 6.88
CA LEU A 3 -19.20 7.42 6.87
C LEU A 3 -19.45 6.98 8.31
N LEU A 4 -20.52 6.23 8.53
CA LEU A 4 -20.79 5.54 9.78
C LEU A 4 -21.11 4.07 9.47
N PHE A 5 -20.20 3.19 9.85
CA PHE A 5 -20.42 1.75 9.81
C PHE A 5 -21.09 1.33 11.12
N THR A 6 -22.23 0.65 11.04
CA THR A 6 -23.00 0.21 12.21
C THR A 6 -23.13 -1.31 12.23
N ASN A 7 -23.42 -1.87 13.40
CA ASN A 7 -23.66 -3.31 13.59
C ASN A 7 -22.52 -4.23 13.15
N CYS A 8 -21.30 -3.69 13.02
CA CYS A 8 -20.13 -4.51 12.65
C CYS A 8 -19.56 -5.23 13.88
N THR A 9 -18.99 -6.40 13.67
CA THR A 9 -17.98 -6.93 14.58
C THR A 9 -16.69 -6.17 14.34
N ILE A 10 -16.23 -5.40 15.32
CA ILE A 10 -15.04 -4.54 15.21
C ILE A 10 -13.85 -5.28 15.77
N LEU A 11 -12.78 -5.36 14.96
CA LEU A 11 -11.47 -5.87 15.31
C LEU A 11 -10.47 -4.70 15.30
N PRO A 12 -10.23 -4.01 16.43
CA PRO A 12 -9.52 -2.73 16.42
C PRO A 12 -8.00 -2.86 16.20
N MET A 13 -7.42 -4.05 16.36
CA MET A 13 -5.98 -4.31 16.19
C MET A 13 -5.10 -3.36 17.01
N THR A 14 -5.53 -3.05 18.24
CA THR A 14 -4.76 -2.21 19.17
C THR A 14 -3.56 -2.97 19.74
N ALA A 15 -2.55 -2.23 20.24
CA ALA A 15 -1.34 -2.81 20.85
C ALA A 15 -1.56 -3.52 22.20
N GLU A 16 -2.79 -3.65 22.65
CA GLU A 16 -3.15 -4.37 23.87
C GLU A 16 -2.85 -5.87 23.71
N LYS A 17 -2.45 -6.52 24.80
CA LYS A 17 -2.12 -7.96 24.80
C LYS A 17 -3.31 -8.83 24.36
N GLU A 18 -4.53 -8.38 24.63
CA GLU A 18 -5.77 -9.04 24.23
C GLU A 18 -6.72 -7.97 23.63
N PRO A 19 -6.64 -7.73 22.32
CA PRO A 19 -7.51 -6.78 21.68
C PRO A 19 -8.97 -7.25 21.77
N ARG A 20 -9.80 -6.46 22.43
CA ARG A 20 -11.23 -6.76 22.58
C ARG A 20 -11.94 -6.61 21.23
N THR A 21 -12.52 -7.69 20.73
CA THR A 21 -13.53 -7.65 19.67
C THR A 21 -14.89 -7.32 20.26
N PHE A 22 -15.65 -6.47 19.58
CA PHE A 22 -17.00 -6.10 20.03
C PHE A 22 -17.90 -5.75 18.83
N THR A 23 -19.19 -5.84 19.02
CA THR A 23 -20.17 -5.32 18.03
C THR A 23 -20.45 -3.86 18.32
N GLY A 24 -20.33 -2.99 17.32
CA GLY A 24 -20.47 -1.56 17.50
C GLY A 24 -20.47 -0.78 16.21
N ALA A 25 -19.99 0.46 16.29
CA ALA A 25 -19.91 1.36 15.15
C ALA A 25 -18.53 2.01 15.02
N VAL A 26 -18.19 2.32 13.75
CA VAL A 26 -17.03 3.13 13.39
C VAL A 26 -17.49 4.30 12.53
N GLY A 27 -17.21 5.52 13.00
CA GLY A 27 -17.47 6.77 12.31
C GLY A 27 -16.19 7.34 11.71
N VAL A 28 -16.27 7.74 10.44
CA VAL A 28 -15.19 8.41 9.71
C VAL A 28 -15.61 9.83 9.39
N ALA A 29 -14.84 10.81 9.83
CA ALA A 29 -14.99 12.21 9.48
C ALA A 29 -13.60 12.77 9.14
N ASP A 30 -13.53 13.71 8.21
CA ASP A 30 -12.28 14.36 7.79
C ASP A 30 -11.14 13.37 7.48
N ARG A 31 -11.48 12.23 6.88
CA ARG A 31 -10.55 11.15 6.50
C ARG A 31 -9.87 10.47 7.71
N ARG A 32 -10.46 10.61 8.90
CA ARG A 32 -9.98 10.01 10.16
C ARG A 32 -11.07 9.20 10.84
N LEU A 33 -10.65 8.25 11.68
CA LEU A 33 -11.57 7.57 12.58
C LEU A 33 -11.94 8.55 13.70
N ALA A 34 -13.17 9.06 13.67
CA ALA A 34 -13.71 9.98 14.68
C ALA A 34 -14.50 9.25 15.77
N LEU A 35 -15.01 8.06 15.47
CA LEU A 35 -15.73 7.21 16.40
C LEU A 35 -15.30 5.76 16.25
N VAL A 36 -15.02 5.09 17.36
CA VAL A 36 -14.97 3.61 17.47
C VAL A 36 -15.63 3.29 18.81
N SER A 37 -16.85 2.69 18.80
CA SER A 37 -17.63 2.54 20.03
C SER A 37 -18.74 1.49 19.91
N ASP A 38 -19.04 0.87 21.07
CA ASP A 38 -20.23 0.06 21.30
C ASP A 38 -21.31 0.81 22.15
N ASP A 39 -21.03 2.05 22.59
CA ASP A 39 -22.01 2.87 23.34
C ASP A 39 -23.03 3.54 22.40
N PRO A 40 -24.33 3.19 22.48
CA PRO A 40 -25.35 3.79 21.64
C PRO A 40 -25.43 5.32 21.76
N ARG A 41 -25.11 5.88 22.91
CA ARG A 41 -25.15 7.34 23.14
C ARG A 41 -24.08 8.06 22.34
N ARG A 42 -22.88 7.47 22.24
CA ARG A 42 -21.78 8.01 21.44
C ARG A 42 -22.07 7.89 19.95
N ILE A 43 -22.68 6.79 19.53
CA ILE A 43 -23.08 6.58 18.14
C ILE A 43 -24.14 7.61 17.74
N GLU A 44 -25.13 7.83 18.59
CA GLU A 44 -26.18 8.83 18.35
C GLU A 44 -25.67 10.27 18.39
N ALA A 45 -24.69 10.57 19.23
CA ALA A 45 -24.00 11.86 19.25
C ALA A 45 -23.29 12.11 17.91
N PHE A 46 -22.58 11.12 17.39
CA PHE A 46 -21.92 11.20 16.08
C PHE A 46 -22.90 11.47 14.93
N ARG A 47 -24.09 10.84 14.94
CA ARG A 47 -25.14 11.10 13.94
C ARG A 47 -25.62 12.53 13.98
N ARG A 48 -25.80 13.09 15.17
CA ARG A 48 -26.26 14.48 15.35
C ARG A 48 -25.20 15.49 14.92
N GLU A 49 -23.93 15.20 15.18
CA GLU A 49 -22.83 16.06 14.78
C GLU A 49 -22.57 16.00 13.26
N HIS A 50 -22.97 14.90 12.60
CA HIS A 50 -22.76 14.64 11.18
C HIS A 50 -24.09 14.32 10.45
N PRO A 51 -25.01 15.30 10.31
CA PRO A 51 -26.38 15.04 9.82
C PRO A 51 -26.46 14.54 8.37
N GLY A 52 -25.36 14.62 7.60
CA GLY A 52 -25.24 14.12 6.24
C GLY A 52 -24.43 12.81 6.12
N VAL A 53 -24.12 12.16 7.24
CA VAL A 53 -23.31 10.96 7.25
C VAL A 53 -23.97 9.82 6.48
N ARG A 54 -23.19 9.16 5.61
CA ARG A 54 -23.64 7.95 4.93
C ARG A 54 -23.49 6.76 5.87
N GLU A 55 -24.61 6.17 6.27
CA GLU A 55 -24.59 4.96 7.07
C GLU A 55 -24.48 3.69 6.22
N ILE A 56 -23.70 2.74 6.73
CA ILE A 56 -23.46 1.42 6.13
C ILE A 56 -23.75 0.38 7.20
N ASP A 57 -24.77 -0.43 6.99
CA ASP A 57 -25.05 -1.57 7.88
C ASP A 57 -24.03 -2.68 7.64
N GLY A 58 -23.32 -3.03 8.70
CA GLY A 58 -22.30 -4.06 8.72
C GLY A 58 -22.74 -5.34 9.43
N THR A 59 -24.04 -5.58 9.57
CA THR A 59 -24.56 -6.81 10.18
C THR A 59 -23.94 -8.05 9.54
N GLY A 60 -23.36 -8.92 10.36
CA GLY A 60 -22.67 -10.14 9.90
C GLY A 60 -21.29 -9.90 9.26
N LYS A 61 -20.76 -8.66 9.29
CA LYS A 61 -19.44 -8.33 8.75
C LYS A 61 -18.46 -8.00 9.87
N VAL A 62 -17.18 -8.21 9.56
CA VAL A 62 -16.07 -7.79 10.42
C VAL A 62 -15.47 -6.51 9.82
N LEU A 63 -15.29 -5.49 10.67
CA LEU A 63 -14.58 -4.28 10.32
C LEU A 63 -13.22 -4.26 11.03
N MET A 64 -12.16 -4.14 10.27
CA MET A 64 -10.78 -4.15 10.76
C MET A 64 -9.94 -3.14 9.96
N PRO A 65 -8.75 -2.73 10.46
CA PRO A 65 -7.80 -1.98 9.65
C PRO A 65 -7.47 -2.73 8.36
N GLY A 66 -7.28 -1.97 7.27
CA GLY A 66 -6.86 -2.56 6.00
C GLY A 66 -5.49 -3.25 6.10
N LEU A 67 -5.30 -4.28 5.31
CA LEU A 67 -4.03 -5.00 5.26
C LEU A 67 -2.91 -4.12 4.73
N ILE A 68 -1.69 -4.42 5.16
CA ILE A 68 -0.47 -3.73 4.71
C ILE A 68 0.42 -4.75 4.00
N ASN A 69 0.69 -4.53 2.73
CA ASN A 69 1.68 -5.29 1.98
C ASN A 69 3.05 -4.64 2.17
N THR A 70 3.92 -5.29 2.95
CA THR A 70 5.22 -4.73 3.34
C THR A 70 6.35 -5.08 2.36
N HIS A 71 6.07 -5.80 1.28
CA HIS A 71 7.04 -6.13 0.24
C HIS A 71 6.33 -6.45 -1.07
N CYS A 72 6.55 -5.64 -2.09
CA CYS A 72 6.15 -5.95 -3.46
C CYS A 72 7.05 -5.24 -4.48
N HIS A 73 6.84 -5.60 -5.74
CA HIS A 73 7.31 -4.96 -6.94
C HIS A 73 6.07 -4.79 -7.82
N VAL A 74 5.28 -3.76 -7.50
CA VAL A 74 3.87 -3.69 -7.94
C VAL A 74 3.70 -3.72 -9.45
N ALA A 75 4.63 -3.13 -10.21
CA ALA A 75 4.57 -3.11 -11.67
C ALA A 75 4.82 -4.52 -12.29
N MET A 76 5.48 -5.43 -11.55
CA MET A 76 5.70 -6.81 -12.00
C MET A 76 4.42 -7.64 -12.11
N THR A 77 3.27 -7.09 -11.79
CA THR A 77 1.97 -7.72 -12.06
C THR A 77 1.83 -8.16 -13.54
N LEU A 78 2.43 -7.43 -14.48
CA LEU A 78 2.47 -7.79 -15.89
C LEU A 78 3.38 -9.00 -16.20
N GLN A 79 4.26 -9.35 -15.27
CA GLN A 79 5.22 -10.46 -15.45
C GLN A 79 4.75 -11.74 -14.72
N ARG A 80 3.53 -11.77 -14.23
CA ARG A 80 2.98 -12.90 -13.49
C ARG A 80 3.01 -14.18 -14.33
N GLY A 81 3.62 -15.23 -13.77
CA GLY A 81 3.80 -16.51 -14.47
C GLY A 81 4.91 -16.52 -15.52
N TYR A 82 5.70 -15.42 -15.63
CA TYR A 82 6.86 -15.37 -16.51
C TYR A 82 8.09 -15.93 -15.79
N ALA A 83 8.61 -17.04 -16.31
CA ALA A 83 9.84 -17.69 -15.81
C ALA A 83 9.76 -18.16 -14.35
N ASP A 84 8.78 -19.01 -14.02
CA ASP A 84 8.61 -19.61 -12.71
C ASP A 84 9.63 -20.75 -12.45
N ASP A 85 9.84 -21.07 -11.18
CA ASP A 85 10.68 -22.19 -10.70
C ASP A 85 12.16 -22.14 -11.13
N ILE A 86 12.73 -20.95 -11.21
CA ILE A 86 14.12 -20.73 -11.62
C ILE A 86 14.93 -20.16 -10.44
N ALA A 87 16.20 -20.57 -10.31
CA ALA A 87 17.10 -20.02 -9.33
C ALA A 87 17.23 -18.49 -9.47
N LEU A 88 17.22 -17.75 -8.35
CA LEU A 88 17.08 -16.28 -8.31
C LEU A 88 18.04 -15.55 -9.28
N MET A 89 19.33 -15.85 -9.23
CA MET A 89 20.29 -15.11 -10.07
C MET A 89 20.08 -15.40 -11.57
N LYS A 90 19.73 -16.63 -11.93
CA LYS A 90 19.38 -17.00 -13.29
C LYS A 90 18.10 -16.30 -13.73
N TRP A 91 17.07 -16.29 -12.86
CA TRP A 91 15.80 -15.62 -13.08
C TRP A 91 16.00 -14.11 -13.34
N LEU A 92 16.81 -13.43 -12.51
CA LEU A 92 17.12 -12.02 -12.67
C LEU A 92 17.85 -11.74 -14.00
N HIS A 93 18.98 -12.44 -14.25
CA HIS A 93 19.87 -12.13 -15.38
C HIS A 93 19.32 -12.54 -16.74
N GLU A 94 18.64 -13.68 -16.82
CA GLU A 94 18.21 -14.25 -18.12
C GLU A 94 16.77 -13.86 -18.49
N TYR A 95 15.94 -13.45 -17.50
CA TYR A 95 14.51 -13.19 -17.73
C TYR A 95 14.09 -11.80 -17.31
N ILE A 96 14.24 -11.44 -16.04
CA ILE A 96 13.62 -10.23 -15.50
C ILE A 96 14.32 -8.96 -15.98
N TRP A 97 15.62 -8.82 -15.78
CA TRP A 97 16.32 -7.62 -16.23
C TRP A 97 16.27 -7.41 -17.75
N PRO A 98 16.39 -8.44 -18.63
CA PRO A 98 16.15 -8.27 -20.05
C PRO A 98 14.72 -7.85 -20.40
N PHE A 99 13.72 -8.30 -19.65
CA PHE A 99 12.33 -7.85 -19.81
C PHE A 99 12.16 -6.39 -19.37
N GLU A 100 12.61 -6.06 -18.17
CA GLU A 100 12.53 -4.72 -17.60
C GLU A 100 13.25 -3.68 -18.45
N ALA A 101 14.38 -4.02 -19.06
CA ALA A 101 15.11 -3.14 -19.96
C ALA A 101 14.33 -2.73 -21.22
N GLN A 102 13.25 -3.43 -21.55
CA GLN A 102 12.38 -3.15 -22.69
C GLN A 102 11.07 -2.47 -22.27
N GLN A 103 10.75 -2.43 -20.98
CA GLN A 103 9.54 -1.81 -20.49
C GLN A 103 9.60 -0.28 -20.62
N THR A 104 8.51 0.28 -21.08
CA THR A 104 8.31 1.72 -21.08
C THR A 104 7.79 2.19 -19.71
N PRO A 105 8.01 3.46 -19.35
CA PRO A 105 7.41 4.02 -18.13
C PRO A 105 5.88 3.91 -18.07
N ASP A 106 5.20 3.95 -19.22
CA ASP A 106 3.74 3.81 -19.28
C ASP A 106 3.28 2.39 -19.01
N GLU A 107 4.01 1.38 -19.45
CA GLU A 107 3.75 -0.04 -19.11
C GLU A 107 3.96 -0.29 -17.62
N ILE A 108 4.97 0.34 -17.00
CA ILE A 108 5.19 0.28 -15.56
C ILE A 108 4.00 0.86 -14.80
N VAL A 109 3.48 2.01 -15.23
CA VAL A 109 2.26 2.60 -14.64
C VAL A 109 1.07 1.63 -14.77
N LEU A 110 0.88 1.05 -15.95
CA LEU A 110 -0.22 0.09 -16.18
C LEU A 110 -0.13 -1.14 -15.27
N GLY A 111 1.08 -1.71 -15.14
CA GLY A 111 1.33 -2.83 -14.21
C GLY A 111 1.06 -2.44 -12.76
N ALA A 112 1.52 -1.26 -12.36
CA ALA A 112 1.27 -0.75 -11.03
C ALA A 112 -0.23 -0.54 -10.75
N GLU A 113 -0.98 0.00 -11.71
CA GLU A 113 -2.43 0.16 -11.57
C GLU A 113 -3.15 -1.16 -11.41
N MET A 114 -2.80 -2.15 -12.20
CA MET A 114 -3.37 -3.48 -12.10
C MET A 114 -3.11 -4.09 -10.73
N GLY A 115 -1.87 -4.04 -10.24
CA GLY A 115 -1.51 -4.54 -8.91
C GLY A 115 -2.20 -3.78 -7.77
N ILE A 116 -2.32 -2.46 -7.88
CA ILE A 116 -3.01 -1.64 -6.88
C ILE A 116 -4.51 -1.99 -6.85
N VAL A 117 -5.15 -2.17 -7.99
CA VAL A 117 -6.56 -2.58 -8.05
C VAL A 117 -6.76 -3.94 -7.38
N GLU A 118 -5.90 -4.91 -7.66
CA GLU A 118 -5.95 -6.21 -6.99
C GLU A 118 -5.77 -6.08 -5.48
N MET A 119 -4.81 -5.27 -5.02
CA MET A 119 -4.59 -5.00 -3.60
C MET A 119 -5.81 -4.40 -2.94
N LEU A 120 -6.44 -3.38 -3.54
CA LEU A 120 -7.64 -2.75 -3.00
C LEU A 120 -8.82 -3.72 -2.93
N LEU A 121 -9.02 -4.53 -3.96
CA LEU A 121 -10.06 -5.56 -3.98
C LEU A 121 -9.80 -6.66 -2.94
N GLY A 122 -8.54 -6.95 -2.63
CA GLY A 122 -8.11 -7.88 -1.59
C GLY A 122 -8.07 -7.28 -0.17
N GLY A 123 -8.44 -5.99 0.00
CA GLY A 123 -8.46 -5.32 1.30
C GLY A 123 -7.10 -4.78 1.76
N VAL A 124 -6.09 -4.74 0.88
CA VAL A 124 -4.81 -4.07 1.14
C VAL A 124 -4.98 -2.58 0.91
N THR A 125 -4.65 -1.77 1.90
CA THR A 125 -4.82 -0.30 1.85
C THR A 125 -3.51 0.46 1.84
N THR A 126 -2.41 -0.24 2.09
CA THR A 126 -1.06 0.32 2.10
C THR A 126 -0.07 -0.71 1.57
N PHE A 127 0.88 -0.28 0.76
CA PHE A 127 1.97 -1.15 0.30
C PHE A 127 3.32 -0.47 0.36
N VAL A 128 4.37 -1.29 0.43
CA VAL A 128 5.77 -0.88 0.29
C VAL A 128 6.28 -1.45 -1.01
N ASP A 129 6.70 -0.58 -1.91
CA ASP A 129 7.23 -0.93 -3.22
C ASP A 129 8.71 -0.57 -3.34
N MET A 130 9.39 -1.27 -4.20
CA MET A 130 10.74 -0.99 -4.66
C MET A 130 10.83 -1.42 -6.12
N TYR A 131 10.88 -0.44 -7.02
CA TYR A 131 10.93 -0.74 -8.46
C TYR A 131 11.60 0.41 -9.24
N TRP A 132 11.53 0.30 -10.56
CA TRP A 132 11.97 1.34 -11.49
C TRP A 132 10.88 2.40 -11.65
N HIS A 133 11.28 3.64 -11.90
CA HIS A 133 10.35 4.76 -12.18
C HIS A 133 9.27 4.94 -11.10
N GLU A 134 9.64 4.91 -9.83
CA GLU A 134 8.72 5.10 -8.71
C GLU A 134 7.96 6.44 -8.75
N ASN A 135 8.53 7.45 -9.37
CA ASN A 135 7.83 8.69 -9.66
C ASN A 135 6.56 8.47 -10.51
N ARG A 136 6.62 7.54 -11.47
CA ARG A 136 5.47 7.16 -12.31
C ARG A 136 4.50 6.26 -11.56
N ILE A 137 4.97 5.35 -10.71
CA ILE A 137 4.13 4.56 -9.81
C ILE A 137 3.37 5.47 -8.84
N ALA A 138 3.98 6.55 -8.37
CA ALA A 138 3.32 7.56 -7.55
C ALA A 138 2.09 8.20 -8.23
N GLU A 139 2.07 8.32 -9.56
CA GLU A 139 0.89 8.79 -10.30
C GLU A 139 -0.29 7.81 -10.16
N ALA A 140 -0.02 6.51 -10.32
CA ALA A 140 -1.01 5.45 -10.12
C ALA A 140 -1.55 5.45 -8.67
N VAL A 141 -0.67 5.59 -7.68
CA VAL A 141 -1.05 5.71 -6.26
C VAL A 141 -1.99 6.89 -6.01
N ARG A 142 -1.68 8.07 -6.60
CA ARG A 142 -2.55 9.25 -6.47
C ARG A 142 -3.91 9.03 -7.09
N ARG A 143 -3.94 8.47 -8.30
CA ARG A 143 -5.17 8.24 -9.06
C ARG A 143 -6.09 7.22 -8.38
N LEU A 144 -5.56 6.14 -7.88
CA LEU A 144 -6.33 5.03 -7.27
C LEU A 144 -6.58 5.21 -5.78
N GLY A 145 -5.85 6.09 -5.10
CA GLY A 145 -6.13 6.49 -3.72
C GLY A 145 -5.61 5.57 -2.63
N ILE A 146 -4.79 4.58 -2.94
CA ILE A 146 -4.09 3.72 -1.97
C ILE A 146 -2.98 4.51 -1.25
N ARG A 147 -2.46 3.98 -0.15
CA ARG A 147 -1.24 4.48 0.48
C ARG A 147 -0.03 3.70 0.02
N ALA A 148 1.09 4.38 -0.16
CA ALA A 148 2.34 3.73 -0.55
C ALA A 148 3.56 4.31 0.15
N MET A 149 4.50 3.44 0.44
CA MET A 149 5.89 3.80 0.69
C MET A 149 6.69 3.32 -0.52
N LEU A 150 7.22 4.27 -1.30
CA LEU A 150 7.91 4.00 -2.55
C LEU A 150 9.41 4.11 -2.34
N GLY A 151 10.13 3.07 -2.70
CA GLY A 151 11.56 2.94 -2.52
C GLY A 151 12.32 3.05 -3.82
N ALA A 152 13.14 4.09 -3.98
CA ALA A 152 14.04 4.17 -5.11
C ALA A 152 15.13 3.10 -5.02
N SER A 153 15.31 2.35 -6.10
CA SER A 153 16.38 1.38 -6.25
C SER A 153 17.60 2.03 -6.86
N TYR A 154 18.76 1.83 -6.25
CA TYR A 154 20.04 2.23 -6.82
C TYR A 154 20.89 1.01 -7.14
N LEU A 155 21.40 0.96 -8.36
CA LEU A 155 22.44 0.02 -8.74
C LEU A 155 23.72 0.80 -9.06
N ASP A 156 24.87 0.28 -8.64
CA ASP A 156 26.18 0.91 -8.86
C ASP A 156 26.46 1.24 -10.34
N THR A 157 25.87 0.48 -11.25
CA THR A 157 26.06 0.62 -12.69
C THR A 157 25.24 1.73 -13.34
N SER A 158 24.29 2.34 -12.62
CA SER A 158 23.31 3.27 -13.18
C SER A 158 22.96 4.44 -12.25
N TRP A 159 23.87 4.80 -11.36
CA TRP A 159 23.69 5.84 -10.35
C TRP A 159 23.16 7.17 -10.92
N GLU A 160 23.76 7.67 -12.00
CA GLU A 160 23.37 8.98 -12.58
C GLU A 160 21.92 8.98 -13.09
N ALA A 161 21.51 7.91 -13.75
CA ALA A 161 20.14 7.79 -14.26
C ALA A 161 19.10 7.73 -13.14
N PHE A 162 19.43 7.13 -12.01
CA PHE A 162 18.53 7.01 -10.86
C PHE A 162 18.50 8.26 -9.97
N ALA A 163 19.57 9.02 -9.90
CA ALA A 163 19.59 10.25 -9.12
C ALA A 163 18.52 11.23 -9.60
N ASP A 164 18.38 11.41 -10.91
CA ASP A 164 17.37 12.26 -11.52
C ASP A 164 15.93 11.77 -11.21
N ASP A 165 15.69 10.47 -11.23
CA ASP A 165 14.37 9.91 -10.89
C ASP A 165 14.01 10.14 -9.43
N VAL A 166 14.98 10.04 -8.53
CA VAL A 166 14.78 10.31 -7.10
C VAL A 166 14.49 11.78 -6.84
N GLU A 167 15.22 12.69 -7.48
CA GLU A 167 14.96 14.13 -7.36
C GLU A 167 13.56 14.48 -7.84
N ARG A 168 13.15 13.94 -9.00
CA ARG A 168 11.77 14.10 -9.52
C ARG A 168 10.74 13.51 -8.56
N MET A 169 11.03 12.35 -8.00
CA MET A 169 10.19 11.67 -7.04
C MET A 169 9.97 12.53 -5.79
N ILE A 170 11.03 13.09 -5.21
CA ILE A 170 10.97 13.98 -4.05
C ILE A 170 10.19 15.26 -4.41
N ALA A 171 10.47 15.86 -5.57
CA ALA A 171 9.84 17.09 -6.00
C ALA A 171 8.33 16.94 -6.27
N THR A 172 7.89 15.78 -6.77
CA THR A 172 6.50 15.56 -7.20
C THR A 172 5.56 15.08 -6.11
N THR A 173 6.06 14.73 -4.92
CA THR A 173 5.26 14.04 -3.92
C THR A 173 5.05 14.78 -2.62
N GLY A 174 5.66 15.96 -2.44
CA GLY A 174 5.59 16.75 -1.22
C GLY A 174 4.17 17.04 -0.72
N ASP A 175 3.17 17.05 -1.60
CA ASP A 175 1.79 17.42 -1.30
C ASP A 175 0.84 16.22 -1.07
N CYS A 176 1.33 14.98 -1.17
CA CYS A 176 0.49 13.80 -1.01
C CYS A 176 0.71 13.09 0.32
N ASP A 177 -0.23 13.23 1.24
CA ASP A 177 -0.20 12.59 2.56
C ASP A 177 -0.27 11.04 2.52
N ARG A 178 -0.62 10.47 1.36
CA ARG A 178 -0.69 9.01 1.14
C ARG A 178 0.61 8.40 0.65
N ILE A 179 1.57 9.21 0.19
CA ILE A 179 2.83 8.72 -0.34
C ILE A 179 3.96 9.10 0.62
N ARG A 180 4.82 8.15 0.88
CA ARG A 180 6.11 8.36 1.55
C ARG A 180 7.19 7.77 0.67
N PHE A 181 8.35 8.43 0.66
CA PHE A 181 9.52 7.90 0.00
C PHE A 181 10.51 7.34 1.00
N CYS A 182 11.16 6.27 0.57
CA CYS A 182 12.27 5.67 1.26
C CYS A 182 13.43 5.54 0.27
N LEU A 183 14.63 5.86 0.71
CA LEU A 183 15.84 5.43 0.03
C LEU A 183 16.11 4.00 0.46
N LEU A 184 15.87 3.06 -0.44
CA LEU A 184 16.28 1.69 -0.26
C LEU A 184 17.69 1.54 -0.81
N TYR A 185 18.66 1.53 0.09
CA TYR A 185 19.98 1.04 -0.23
C TYR A 185 20.14 -0.34 0.39
N THR A 186 20.82 -1.23 -0.33
CA THR A 186 21.19 -2.54 0.17
C THR A 186 22.25 -2.40 1.24
N SER A 187 21.84 -2.21 2.48
CA SER A 187 22.73 -2.56 3.57
C SER A 187 22.69 -4.08 3.76
N PRO A 188 23.82 -4.75 4.02
CA PRO A 188 23.82 -6.19 4.27
C PRO A 188 22.90 -6.49 5.46
N SER A 189 21.73 -7.05 5.16
CA SER A 189 20.81 -7.54 6.17
C SER A 189 21.40 -8.79 6.82
N PRO A 190 21.15 -9.05 8.11
CA PRO A 190 21.49 -10.34 8.70
C PRO A 190 20.87 -11.54 7.95
N ARG A 191 19.81 -11.30 7.15
CA ARG A 191 19.19 -12.32 6.27
C ARG A 191 20.02 -12.61 5.03
N ASP A 192 20.86 -11.69 4.58
CA ASP A 192 21.69 -11.83 3.38
C ASP A 192 23.01 -12.56 3.68
N ARG A 193 23.24 -12.90 4.93
CA ARG A 193 24.39 -13.73 5.29
C ARG A 193 24.16 -15.17 4.86
N SER A 194 25.18 -15.79 4.26
CA SER A 194 25.17 -17.19 3.79
C SER A 194 24.78 -18.25 4.85
N LEU A 195 24.58 -17.85 6.09
CA LEU A 195 24.17 -18.66 7.24
C LEU A 195 22.68 -18.51 7.59
N SER A 196 21.96 -17.61 6.95
CA SER A 196 20.51 -17.44 7.09
C SER A 196 19.82 -18.36 6.08
N ARG A 197 19.47 -19.54 6.50
CA ARG A 197 18.58 -20.48 5.80
C ARG A 197 17.25 -20.53 6.48
#